data_ab1ce01646c74be8a7db60686e344fa3
#
_entry.id   ab1ce01646c74be8a7db60686e344fa3
#
_cell.length_a   1.000
_cell.length_b   1.000
_cell.length_c   1.000
_cell.angle_alpha   90.00
_cell.angle_beta   90.00
_cell.angle_gamma   90.00
#
_symmetry.space_group_name_H-M   'P 1'
#
loop_
_entity.id
_entity.type
_entity.pdbx_description
1 polymer ?
#
loop_
_entity_poly.entity_id
_entity_poly.type
_entity_poly.pdbx_seq_one_letter_code
_entity_poly.pdbx_strand_id
1 'polypeptide(L)'
;MFDGKQVIRPERLVRYENDMSLIIDDTKSAEDKKRRRDIVVKTDVDGVCCLFSIEHQSTIDKNMVIRCGNYEMLEYLKQLKNKKLKRLVPQVIIVFYTGDKKWNTPLELNDYFDIPEELKAYINEWKFIFVDVKEIDTSKIKDEQTRYFIEAIQEMYKGNYEGLHRRIKMNRDNFIYAAIITGSLDLIRDLPEGDEIDMCEGTERMAEGFRNEGRSEGKLEEKRSTLKEQLEIKLGTISNNLELQLTNATLEKLNILTRNIFNITNEEDVLKIIN
;
A
#
# COMPACT_ATOMS: atom_id res chain seq x y z
N MET A 1 9.83 -11.44 16.56
CA MET A 1 9.07 -11.88 17.77
C MET A 1 9.49 -13.31 18.09
N PHE A 2 9.58 -13.70 19.34
CA PHE A 2 9.96 -15.05 19.81
C PHE A 2 11.31 -15.60 19.33
N ASP A 3 12.26 -14.75 18.95
CA ASP A 3 13.63 -15.12 18.53
C ASP A 3 13.69 -16.23 17.46
N GLY A 4 12.75 -16.21 16.53
CA GLY A 4 12.64 -17.23 15.48
C GLY A 4 11.99 -18.55 15.90
N LYS A 5 11.58 -18.70 17.16
CA LYS A 5 10.84 -19.88 17.62
C LYS A 5 9.38 -19.80 17.18
N GLN A 6 8.85 -20.89 16.65
CA GLN A 6 7.43 -20.99 16.34
C GLN A 6 6.62 -21.27 17.62
N VAL A 7 6.24 -20.20 18.32
CA VAL A 7 5.46 -20.27 19.57
C VAL A 7 3.96 -20.32 19.27
N ILE A 8 3.53 -19.65 18.20
CA ILE A 8 2.14 -19.64 17.75
C ILE A 8 1.97 -20.69 16.66
N ARG A 9 0.98 -21.58 16.84
CA ARG A 9 0.63 -22.62 15.89
C ARG A 9 -0.57 -22.18 15.07
N PRO A 10 -0.49 -22.10 13.72
CA PRO A 10 -1.59 -21.64 12.87
C PRO A 10 -2.91 -22.36 13.10
N GLU A 11 -2.87 -23.67 13.33
CA GLU A 11 -4.03 -24.51 13.59
C GLU A 11 -4.74 -24.22 14.92
N ARG A 12 -4.11 -23.46 15.81
CA ARG A 12 -4.68 -23.02 17.10
C ARG A 12 -5.20 -21.58 17.06
N LEU A 13 -5.10 -20.89 15.91
CA LEU A 13 -5.64 -19.56 15.76
C LEU A 13 -7.15 -19.63 15.64
N VAL A 14 -7.85 -18.95 16.52
CA VAL A 14 -9.30 -18.81 16.48
C VAL A 14 -9.62 -17.33 16.27
N ARG A 15 -10.44 -17.04 15.25
CA ARG A 15 -10.89 -15.66 15.01
C ARG A 15 -11.67 -15.16 16.23
N TYR A 16 -11.34 -13.98 16.69
CA TYR A 16 -11.99 -13.33 17.82
C TYR A 16 -12.76 -12.10 17.34
N GLU A 17 -13.74 -11.68 18.11
CA GLU A 17 -14.57 -10.53 17.80
C GLU A 17 -13.73 -9.23 17.77
N ASN A 18 -13.85 -8.47 16.70
CA ASN A 18 -13.11 -7.23 16.47
C ASN A 18 -13.94 -5.95 16.71
N ASP A 19 -15.24 -6.08 17.02
CA ASP A 19 -16.13 -4.95 17.27
C ASP A 19 -16.00 -4.45 18.71
N MET A 20 -15.68 -3.16 18.86
CA MET A 20 -15.50 -2.46 20.13
C MET A 20 -16.60 -1.42 20.41
N SER A 21 -17.61 -1.35 19.55
CA SER A 21 -18.67 -0.34 19.64
C SER A 21 -19.58 -0.45 20.86
N LEU A 22 -19.62 -1.59 21.52
CA LEU A 22 -20.53 -1.87 22.65
C LEU A 22 -20.08 -1.31 24.02
N ILE A 23 -18.95 -0.64 24.10
CA ILE A 23 -18.32 -0.29 25.38
C ILE A 23 -18.57 1.18 25.78
N ILE A 24 -18.97 2.03 24.83
CA ILE A 24 -19.15 3.48 25.06
C ILE A 24 -20.64 3.81 24.89
N ASP A 25 -21.47 3.39 25.84
CA ASP A 25 -22.94 3.56 25.76
C ASP A 25 -23.50 4.67 26.66
N ASP A 26 -22.69 5.58 27.16
CA ASP A 26 -23.18 6.64 28.07
C ASP A 26 -23.07 8.09 27.52
N THR A 27 -22.71 8.29 26.26
CA THR A 27 -22.74 9.63 25.66
C THR A 27 -23.53 9.62 24.37
N LYS A 28 -24.72 10.20 24.41
CA LYS A 28 -25.61 10.47 23.28
C LYS A 28 -24.96 11.44 22.28
N SER A 29 -24.09 10.97 21.39
CA SER A 29 -23.78 11.68 20.16
C SER A 29 -23.80 10.69 19.00
N ALA A 30 -24.65 10.97 18.01
CA ALA A 30 -24.98 10.12 16.87
C ALA A 30 -23.83 9.93 15.84
N GLU A 31 -22.60 10.19 16.21
CA GLU A 31 -21.39 9.98 15.40
C GLU A 31 -20.45 8.94 16.00
N ASP A 32 -20.95 7.93 16.68
CA ASP A 32 -20.15 6.80 17.11
C ASP A 32 -19.65 6.05 15.87
N LYS A 33 -18.48 6.49 15.39
CA LYS A 33 -17.67 5.73 14.44
C LYS A 33 -17.44 4.38 15.06
N LYS A 34 -18.05 3.34 14.46
CA LYS A 34 -17.85 1.94 14.84
C LYS A 34 -16.36 1.68 14.95
N ARG A 35 -15.85 1.60 16.18
CA ARG A 35 -14.43 1.31 16.44
C ARG A 35 -14.23 -0.17 16.24
N ARG A 36 -13.60 -0.53 15.15
CA ARG A 36 -13.27 -1.92 14.83
C ARG A 36 -11.76 -2.06 14.71
N ARG A 37 -11.26 -3.14 15.24
CA ARG A 37 -9.91 -3.64 14.96
C ARG A 37 -9.96 -4.43 13.65
N ASP A 38 -8.86 -4.42 12.88
CA ASP A 38 -8.87 -5.09 11.57
C ASP A 38 -8.97 -6.61 11.73
N ILE A 39 -8.04 -7.23 12.45
CA ILE A 39 -8.02 -8.67 12.71
C ILE A 39 -7.68 -8.91 14.16
N VAL A 40 -8.46 -9.77 14.82
CA VAL A 40 -8.14 -10.28 16.16
C VAL A 40 -8.21 -11.78 16.15
N VAL A 41 -7.16 -12.40 16.65
CA VAL A 41 -7.08 -13.86 16.84
C VAL A 41 -6.77 -14.19 18.28
N LYS A 42 -7.37 -15.27 18.73
CA LYS A 42 -7.12 -15.87 20.03
C LYS A 42 -6.30 -17.13 19.85
N THR A 43 -5.29 -17.32 20.66
CA THR A 43 -4.47 -18.53 20.64
C THR A 43 -3.89 -18.81 22.02
N ASP A 44 -3.25 -19.96 22.15
CA ASP A 44 -2.48 -20.37 23.31
C ASP A 44 -0.99 -20.20 23.03
N VAL A 45 -0.29 -19.59 23.97
CA VAL A 45 1.17 -19.44 23.96
C VAL A 45 1.69 -20.05 25.25
N ASP A 46 2.31 -21.21 25.17
CA ASP A 46 2.86 -21.97 26.32
C ASP A 46 1.86 -22.17 27.45
N GLY A 47 0.61 -22.52 27.12
CA GLY A 47 -0.47 -22.74 28.09
C GLY A 47 -1.18 -21.47 28.56
N VAL A 48 -0.78 -20.30 28.04
CA VAL A 48 -1.43 -19.02 28.34
C VAL A 48 -2.26 -18.57 27.15
N CYS A 49 -3.55 -18.36 27.38
CA CYS A 49 -4.42 -17.78 26.37
C CYS A 49 -4.05 -16.31 26.12
N CYS A 50 -3.85 -15.94 24.85
CA CYS A 50 -3.50 -14.60 24.43
C CYS A 50 -4.37 -14.13 23.27
N LEU A 51 -4.59 -12.82 23.16
CA LEU A 51 -5.17 -12.17 22.01
C LEU A 51 -4.07 -11.49 21.19
N PHE A 52 -4.09 -11.68 19.89
CA PHE A 52 -3.26 -10.95 18.95
C PHE A 52 -4.15 -10.10 18.07
N SER A 53 -3.95 -8.78 18.13
CA SER A 53 -4.63 -7.80 17.30
C SER A 53 -3.67 -7.33 16.20
N ILE A 54 -4.07 -7.43 14.95
CA ILE A 54 -3.28 -6.98 13.81
C ILE A 54 -4.01 -5.79 13.20
N GLU A 55 -3.36 -4.65 13.20
CA GLU A 55 -3.83 -3.40 12.60
C GLU A 55 -3.05 -3.14 11.31
N HIS A 56 -3.72 -3.11 10.18
CA HIS A 56 -3.11 -2.80 8.90
C HIS A 56 -3.03 -1.28 8.68
N GLN A 57 -1.86 -0.80 8.31
CA GLN A 57 -1.64 0.62 8.00
C GLN A 57 -0.92 0.76 6.66
N SER A 58 -1.54 1.50 5.72
CA SER A 58 -0.92 1.91 4.46
C SER A 58 -0.37 3.35 4.50
N THR A 59 -0.71 4.09 5.55
CA THR A 59 -0.27 5.47 5.78
C THR A 59 0.23 5.64 7.20
N ILE A 60 1.07 6.66 7.42
CA ILE A 60 1.62 6.95 8.74
C ILE A 60 0.53 7.59 9.60
N ASP A 61 0.18 6.93 10.70
CA ASP A 61 -0.71 7.47 11.74
C ASP A 61 0.13 7.95 12.93
N LYS A 62 0.16 9.27 13.13
CA LYS A 62 0.92 9.89 14.22
C LYS A 62 0.39 9.52 15.62
N ASN A 63 -0.84 9.07 15.71
CA ASN A 63 -1.50 8.73 16.96
C ASN A 63 -1.61 7.20 17.17
N MET A 64 -0.84 6.42 16.43
CA MET A 64 -0.98 4.97 16.42
C MET A 64 -0.82 4.34 17.80
N VAL A 65 0.13 4.80 18.62
CA VAL A 65 0.32 4.30 20.00
C VAL A 65 -0.92 4.52 20.84
N ILE A 66 -1.49 5.74 20.79
CA ILE A 66 -2.69 6.07 21.56
C ILE A 66 -3.88 5.24 21.09
N ARG A 67 -4.02 5.04 19.77
CA ARG A 67 -5.07 4.22 19.19
C ARG A 67 -4.96 2.77 19.64
N CYS A 68 -3.77 2.20 19.61
CA CYS A 68 -3.48 0.84 20.11
C CYS A 68 -3.77 0.70 21.60
N GLY A 69 -3.30 1.62 22.43
CA GLY A 69 -3.57 1.64 23.87
C GLY A 69 -5.08 1.73 24.20
N ASN A 70 -5.82 2.53 23.42
CA ASN A 70 -7.27 2.59 23.55
C ASN A 70 -7.94 1.26 23.22
N TYR A 71 -7.53 0.57 22.14
CA TYR A 71 -8.06 -0.75 21.79
C TYR A 71 -7.75 -1.80 22.88
N GLU A 72 -6.56 -1.77 23.44
CA GLU A 72 -6.16 -2.65 24.54
C GLU A 72 -7.02 -2.42 25.78
N MET A 73 -7.20 -1.17 26.19
CA MET A 73 -8.01 -0.81 27.36
C MET A 73 -9.47 -1.19 27.15
N LEU A 74 -10.03 -0.93 25.96
CA LEU A 74 -11.41 -1.32 25.65
C LEU A 74 -11.60 -2.84 25.73
N GLU A 75 -10.63 -3.62 25.25
CA GLU A 75 -10.68 -5.08 25.37
C GLU A 75 -10.67 -5.53 26.84
N TYR A 76 -9.81 -4.95 27.68
CA TYR A 76 -9.81 -5.29 29.10
C TYR A 76 -11.12 -4.90 29.80
N LEU A 77 -11.68 -3.74 29.47
CA LEU A 77 -13.01 -3.33 29.98
C LEU A 77 -14.11 -4.31 29.55
N LYS A 78 -14.07 -4.80 28.31
CA LYS A 78 -14.98 -5.83 27.81
C LYS A 78 -14.83 -7.13 28.59
N GLN A 79 -13.60 -7.58 28.82
CA GLN A 79 -13.30 -8.77 29.57
C GLN A 79 -13.80 -8.68 31.04
N LEU A 80 -13.67 -7.54 31.69
CA LEU A 80 -14.15 -7.30 33.04
C LEU A 80 -15.68 -7.40 33.18
N LYS A 81 -16.45 -7.15 32.10
CA LYS A 81 -17.90 -7.38 32.10
C LYS A 81 -18.27 -8.88 32.17
N ASN A 82 -17.34 -9.76 31.79
CA ASN A 82 -17.56 -11.19 31.81
C ASN A 82 -17.29 -11.79 33.21
N LYS A 83 -18.34 -11.91 34.06
CA LYS A 83 -18.25 -12.44 35.42
C LYS A 83 -17.68 -13.85 35.53
N LYS A 84 -17.60 -14.63 34.45
CA LYS A 84 -17.02 -15.98 34.41
C LYS A 84 -15.50 -15.96 34.20
N LEU A 85 -14.95 -14.83 33.79
CA LEU A 85 -13.52 -14.70 33.54
C LEU A 85 -12.78 -14.53 34.89
N LYS A 86 -11.92 -15.49 35.22
CA LYS A 86 -11.14 -15.46 36.47
C LYS A 86 -9.88 -14.58 36.39
N ARG A 87 -9.32 -14.40 35.18
CA ARG A 87 -8.12 -13.60 34.90
C ARG A 87 -8.27 -12.96 33.54
N LEU A 88 -7.74 -11.75 33.38
CA LEU A 88 -7.69 -11.07 32.08
C LEU A 88 -6.79 -11.86 31.10
N VAL A 89 -7.20 -11.88 29.85
CA VAL A 89 -6.44 -12.44 28.75
C VAL A 89 -5.57 -11.32 28.17
N PRO A 90 -4.24 -11.48 28.17
CA PRO A 90 -3.36 -10.46 27.66
C PRO A 90 -3.55 -10.26 26.14
N GLN A 91 -3.37 -9.02 25.69
CA GLN A 91 -3.43 -8.65 24.30
C GLN A 91 -2.06 -8.21 23.81
N VAL A 92 -1.68 -8.67 22.63
CA VAL A 92 -0.51 -8.23 21.88
C VAL A 92 -0.99 -7.53 20.63
N ILE A 93 -0.57 -6.29 20.43
CA ILE A 93 -0.95 -5.51 19.25
C ILE A 93 0.22 -5.45 18.27
N ILE A 94 -0.07 -5.77 17.02
CA ILE A 94 0.86 -5.75 15.90
C ILE A 94 0.35 -4.73 14.90
N VAL A 95 1.16 -3.76 14.55
CA VAL A 95 0.90 -2.85 13.43
C VAL A 95 1.65 -3.36 12.22
N PHE A 96 0.90 -3.84 11.23
CA PHE A 96 1.42 -4.30 9.96
C PHE A 96 1.40 -3.15 8.96
N TYR A 97 2.57 -2.59 8.69
CA TYR A 97 2.72 -1.42 7.84
C TYR A 97 3.09 -1.81 6.42
N THR A 98 2.29 -1.34 5.47
CA THR A 98 2.50 -1.58 4.04
C THR A 98 2.67 -0.27 3.25
N GLY A 99 2.86 0.87 3.93
CA GLY A 99 3.04 2.14 3.24
C GLY A 99 4.43 2.29 2.59
N ASP A 100 4.49 3.12 1.55
CA ASP A 100 5.72 3.41 0.83
C ASP A 100 6.73 4.20 1.69
N LYS A 101 6.26 5.21 2.41
CA LYS A 101 7.10 6.11 3.22
C LYS A 101 7.68 5.37 4.42
N LYS A 102 8.92 5.72 4.79
CA LYS A 102 9.53 5.22 6.03
C LYS A 102 8.71 5.70 7.24
N TRP A 103 8.38 4.77 8.14
CA TRP A 103 7.70 5.11 9.39
C TRP A 103 8.56 6.03 10.24
N ASN A 104 8.01 7.14 10.70
CA ASN A 104 8.76 8.20 11.41
C ASN A 104 8.00 8.77 12.62
N THR A 105 7.07 7.99 13.18
CA THR A 105 6.33 8.35 14.38
C THR A 105 6.66 7.41 15.53
N PRO A 106 6.45 7.83 16.78
CA PRO A 106 6.73 7.02 17.94
C PRO A 106 6.10 5.63 17.89
N LEU A 107 6.81 4.63 18.44
CA LEU A 107 6.34 3.25 18.60
C LEU A 107 5.91 2.96 20.04
N GLU A 108 6.26 3.83 20.97
CA GLU A 108 6.00 3.72 22.40
C GLU A 108 5.44 5.05 22.91
N LEU A 109 4.62 4.98 23.96
CA LEU A 109 3.96 6.17 24.54
C LEU A 109 4.97 7.17 25.11
N ASN A 110 6.03 6.69 25.75
CA ASN A 110 7.04 7.55 26.35
C ASN A 110 7.77 8.44 25.33
N ASP A 111 7.82 8.03 24.07
CA ASP A 111 8.43 8.82 22.99
C ASP A 111 7.61 10.06 22.57
N TYR A 112 6.37 10.18 23.06
CA TYR A 112 5.56 11.37 22.84
C TYR A 112 5.83 12.49 23.85
N PHE A 113 6.60 12.19 24.91
CA PHE A 113 6.81 13.11 26.02
C PHE A 113 8.25 13.62 26.05
N ASP A 114 8.40 14.91 26.24
CA ASP A 114 9.68 15.53 26.58
C ASP A 114 9.77 15.64 28.12
N ILE A 115 10.18 14.53 28.74
CA ILE A 115 10.21 14.39 30.21
C ILE A 115 11.57 13.86 30.68
N PRO A 116 11.99 14.21 31.92
CA PRO A 116 13.17 13.60 32.52
C PRO A 116 13.05 12.08 32.59
N GLU A 117 14.20 11.38 32.41
CA GLU A 117 14.25 9.92 32.39
C GLU A 117 13.68 9.28 33.67
N GLU A 118 13.90 9.97 34.81
CA GLU A 118 13.42 9.53 36.11
C GLU A 118 11.88 9.46 36.21
N LEU A 119 11.18 10.28 35.42
CA LEU A 119 9.70 10.26 35.37
C LEU A 119 9.15 9.14 34.52
N LYS A 120 9.89 8.64 33.54
CA LYS A 120 9.44 7.54 32.66
C LYS A 120 9.04 6.29 33.45
N ALA A 121 9.75 6.00 34.53
CA ALA A 121 9.48 4.86 35.41
C ALA A 121 8.08 4.91 36.08
N TYR A 122 7.45 6.08 36.14
CA TYR A 122 6.15 6.28 36.77
C TYR A 122 5.00 6.46 35.77
N ILE A 123 5.31 6.46 34.47
CA ILE A 123 4.32 6.58 33.40
C ILE A 123 4.06 5.19 32.83
N ASN A 124 2.78 4.84 32.68
CA ASN A 124 2.41 3.58 32.04
C ASN A 124 2.85 3.60 30.57
N GLU A 125 3.53 2.54 30.15
CA GLU A 125 3.98 2.40 28.78
C GLU A 125 2.97 1.64 27.94
N TRP A 126 2.57 2.21 26.82
CA TRP A 126 1.87 1.55 25.74
C TRP A 126 2.77 1.43 24.54
N LYS A 127 2.83 0.25 23.97
CA LYS A 127 3.61 -0.04 22.77
C LYS A 127 2.92 -1.07 21.91
N PHE A 128 3.27 -1.10 20.67
CA PHE A 128 2.86 -2.14 19.73
C PHE A 128 4.10 -2.77 19.07
N ILE A 129 3.92 -3.95 18.49
CA ILE A 129 4.94 -4.57 17.66
C ILE A 129 4.78 -3.99 16.25
N PHE A 130 5.81 -3.29 15.80
CA PHE A 130 5.82 -2.73 14.44
C PHE A 130 6.43 -3.73 13.46
N VAL A 131 5.72 -3.96 12.35
CA VAL A 131 6.16 -4.83 11.26
C VAL A 131 6.02 -4.07 9.95
N ASP A 132 7.14 -3.58 9.40
CA ASP A 132 7.18 -3.02 8.05
C ASP A 132 7.34 -4.17 7.05
N VAL A 133 6.42 -4.30 6.10
CA VAL A 133 6.46 -5.36 5.08
C VAL A 133 7.77 -5.34 4.30
N LYS A 134 8.37 -4.18 4.11
CA LYS A 134 9.62 -3.99 3.37
C LYS A 134 10.84 -4.58 4.08
N GLU A 135 10.77 -4.72 5.41
CA GLU A 135 11.87 -5.18 6.27
C GLU A 135 11.71 -6.65 6.71
N ILE A 136 10.68 -7.33 6.25
CA ILE A 136 10.45 -8.74 6.61
C ILE A 136 11.51 -9.62 5.96
N ASP A 137 12.19 -10.43 6.77
CA ASP A 137 13.07 -11.50 6.30
C ASP A 137 12.24 -12.68 5.80
N THR A 138 12.02 -12.73 4.49
CA THR A 138 11.18 -13.73 3.84
C THR A 138 11.73 -15.15 3.94
N SER A 139 13.04 -15.31 4.17
CA SER A 139 13.67 -16.63 4.36
C SER A 139 13.13 -17.40 5.56
N LYS A 140 12.55 -16.69 6.53
CA LYS A 140 11.93 -17.26 7.75
C LYS A 140 10.48 -17.65 7.57
N ILE A 141 9.86 -17.32 6.44
CA ILE A 141 8.47 -17.64 6.15
C ILE A 141 8.40 -19.05 5.56
N LYS A 142 7.73 -19.96 6.27
CA LYS A 142 7.60 -21.37 5.87
C LYS A 142 6.54 -21.59 4.81
N ASP A 143 5.42 -20.86 4.90
CA ASP A 143 4.36 -20.93 3.91
C ASP A 143 4.81 -20.23 2.62
N GLU A 144 4.83 -20.99 1.52
CA GLU A 144 5.35 -20.49 0.25
C GLU A 144 4.51 -19.38 -0.35
N GLN A 145 3.18 -19.46 -0.27
CA GLN A 145 2.31 -18.44 -0.83
C GLN A 145 2.42 -17.12 -0.05
N THR A 146 2.51 -17.18 1.26
CA THR A 146 2.77 -16.00 2.11
C THR A 146 4.16 -15.41 1.79
N ARG A 147 5.18 -16.25 1.62
CA ARG A 147 6.52 -15.80 1.27
C ARG A 147 6.52 -15.08 -0.08
N TYR A 148 5.93 -15.67 -1.10
CA TYR A 148 5.84 -15.07 -2.44
C TYR A 148 5.06 -13.76 -2.43
N PHE A 149 3.98 -13.69 -1.65
CA PHE A 149 3.21 -12.47 -1.47
C PHE A 149 4.05 -11.32 -0.89
N ILE A 150 4.80 -11.58 0.19
CA ILE A 150 5.67 -10.57 0.80
C ILE A 150 6.82 -10.18 -0.14
N GLU A 151 7.46 -11.16 -0.79
CA GLU A 151 8.51 -10.91 -1.77
C GLU A 151 8.01 -10.05 -2.94
N ALA A 152 6.82 -10.33 -3.45
CA ALA A 152 6.22 -9.53 -4.51
C ALA A 152 6.02 -8.06 -4.09
N ILE A 153 5.50 -7.81 -2.89
CA ILE A 153 5.37 -6.45 -2.35
C ILE A 153 6.74 -5.76 -2.26
N GLN A 154 7.76 -6.47 -1.74
CA GLN A 154 9.09 -5.91 -1.58
C GLN A 154 9.74 -5.55 -2.93
N GLU A 155 9.62 -6.41 -3.95
CA GLU A 155 10.15 -6.16 -5.27
C GLU A 155 9.40 -5.03 -6.00
N MET A 156 8.07 -4.97 -5.86
CA MET A 156 7.26 -3.87 -6.39
C MET A 156 7.67 -2.52 -5.79
N TYR A 157 7.90 -2.42 -4.47
CA TYR A 157 8.38 -1.19 -3.84
C TYR A 157 9.77 -0.76 -4.29
N LYS A 158 10.63 -1.71 -4.67
CA LYS A 158 11.96 -1.43 -5.23
C LYS A 158 11.90 -1.02 -6.70
N GLY A 159 10.74 -1.17 -7.37
CA GLY A 159 10.63 -1.07 -8.82
C GLY A 159 11.43 -2.14 -9.56
N ASN A 160 11.76 -3.24 -8.88
CA ASN A 160 12.53 -4.34 -9.43
C ASN A 160 11.59 -5.39 -10.03
N TYR A 161 11.03 -5.09 -11.17
CA TYR A 161 10.11 -6.01 -11.87
C TYR A 161 10.82 -7.27 -12.41
N GLU A 162 12.13 -7.22 -12.64
CA GLU A 162 12.92 -8.41 -12.95
C GLU A 162 12.99 -9.39 -11.79
N GLY A 163 12.98 -8.90 -10.56
CA GLY A 163 12.91 -9.71 -9.35
C GLY A 163 11.62 -10.52 -9.22
N LEU A 164 10.54 -10.06 -9.87
CA LEU A 164 9.28 -10.81 -9.96
C LEU A 164 9.36 -11.95 -10.99
N HIS A 165 10.34 -11.93 -11.88
CA HIS A 165 10.53 -12.89 -12.96
C HIS A 165 11.10 -14.22 -12.43
N ARG A 166 10.33 -14.88 -11.60
CA ARG A 166 10.68 -16.18 -11.00
C ARG A 166 9.73 -17.25 -11.52
N ARG A 167 10.26 -18.45 -11.75
CA ARG A 167 9.44 -19.63 -12.12
C ARG A 167 8.69 -20.16 -10.90
N ILE A 168 7.81 -19.37 -10.35
CA ILE A 168 6.94 -19.72 -9.24
C ILE A 168 5.49 -19.43 -9.62
N LYS A 169 4.61 -20.28 -9.12
CA LYS A 169 3.18 -20.06 -9.23
C LYS A 169 2.70 -19.37 -7.97
N MET A 170 2.09 -18.21 -8.14
CA MET A 170 1.53 -17.43 -7.06
C MET A 170 0.02 -17.36 -7.21
N ASN A 171 -0.70 -17.42 -6.08
CA ASN A 171 -2.13 -17.20 -6.07
C ASN A 171 -2.45 -15.82 -6.69
N ARG A 172 -3.40 -15.79 -7.64
CA ARG A 172 -3.76 -14.60 -8.40
C ARG A 172 -4.24 -13.45 -7.48
N ASP A 173 -5.07 -13.76 -6.50
CA ASP A 173 -5.58 -12.75 -5.58
C ASP A 173 -4.45 -12.14 -4.74
N ASN A 174 -3.49 -12.94 -4.30
CA ASN A 174 -2.32 -12.45 -3.58
C ASN A 174 -1.50 -11.47 -4.44
N PHE A 175 -1.33 -11.75 -5.72
CA PHE A 175 -0.63 -10.84 -6.63
C PHE A 175 -1.40 -9.53 -6.82
N ILE A 176 -2.71 -9.61 -7.03
CA ILE A 176 -3.58 -8.44 -7.14
C ILE A 176 -3.51 -7.59 -5.86
N TYR A 177 -3.57 -8.22 -4.69
CA TYR A 177 -3.43 -7.49 -3.41
C TYR A 177 -2.06 -6.83 -3.27
N ALA A 178 -0.98 -7.50 -3.67
CA ALA A 178 0.36 -6.91 -3.66
C ALA A 178 0.43 -5.67 -4.56
N ALA A 179 -0.14 -5.74 -5.76
CA ALA A 179 -0.19 -4.60 -6.68
C ALA A 179 -1.05 -3.43 -6.15
N ILE A 180 -2.19 -3.73 -5.52
CA ILE A 180 -3.04 -2.69 -4.89
C ILE A 180 -2.29 -2.02 -3.73
N ILE A 181 -1.66 -2.78 -2.85
CA ILE A 181 -0.90 -2.28 -1.70
C ILE A 181 0.22 -1.34 -2.14
N THR A 182 0.93 -1.69 -3.21
CA THR A 182 2.09 -0.94 -3.69
C THR A 182 1.73 0.18 -4.67
N GLY A 183 0.45 0.27 -5.08
CA GLY A 183 0.01 1.19 -6.12
C GLY A 183 0.44 0.80 -7.54
N SER A 184 0.95 -0.42 -7.72
CA SER A 184 1.45 -0.94 -9.00
C SER A 184 0.32 -1.51 -9.87
N LEU A 185 -0.75 -0.70 -10.06
CA LEU A 185 -2.00 -1.14 -10.71
C LEU A 185 -1.82 -1.54 -12.17
N ASP A 186 -0.79 -1.03 -12.84
CA ASP A 186 -0.49 -1.38 -14.22
C ASP A 186 -0.09 -2.86 -14.36
N LEU A 187 0.44 -3.46 -13.30
CA LEU A 187 0.81 -4.88 -13.27
C LEU A 187 -0.40 -5.83 -13.32
N ILE A 188 -1.59 -5.36 -13.01
CA ILE A 188 -2.80 -6.20 -12.97
C ILE A 188 -3.73 -6.01 -14.17
N ARG A 189 -3.39 -5.09 -15.10
CA ARG A 189 -4.25 -4.72 -16.23
C ARG A 189 -4.50 -5.89 -17.19
N ASP A 190 -3.45 -6.68 -17.46
CA ASP A 190 -3.46 -7.77 -18.45
C ASP A 190 -3.09 -9.13 -17.82
N LEU A 191 -3.52 -9.37 -16.58
CA LEU A 191 -3.25 -10.64 -15.92
C LEU A 191 -3.97 -11.82 -16.60
N PRO A 192 -3.30 -12.97 -16.74
CA PRO A 192 -3.93 -14.17 -17.25
C PRO A 192 -5.11 -14.61 -16.37
N GLU A 193 -6.10 -15.24 -17.00
CA GLU A 193 -7.21 -15.86 -16.28
C GLU A 193 -6.72 -17.11 -15.52
N GLY A 194 -7.34 -17.40 -14.38
CA GLY A 194 -7.04 -18.55 -13.53
C GLY A 194 -6.79 -18.18 -12.08
N ASP A 195 -6.70 -19.19 -11.22
CA ASP A 195 -6.48 -19.02 -9.78
C ASP A 195 -5.02 -18.77 -9.41
N GLU A 196 -4.11 -19.16 -10.30
CA GLU A 196 -2.66 -19.01 -10.13
C GLU A 196 -2.04 -18.28 -11.33
N ILE A 197 -1.05 -17.48 -11.05
CA ILE A 197 -0.23 -16.78 -12.04
C ILE A 197 1.16 -17.43 -12.06
N ASP A 198 1.61 -17.86 -13.23
CA ASP A 198 3.02 -18.14 -13.46
C ASP A 198 3.76 -16.79 -13.52
N MET A 199 4.61 -16.55 -12.54
CA MET A 199 5.29 -15.25 -12.40
C MET A 199 6.24 -14.97 -13.56
N CYS A 200 6.75 -15.99 -14.25
CA CYS A 200 7.58 -15.83 -15.44
C CYS A 200 6.73 -15.32 -16.61
N GLU A 201 5.64 -16.00 -16.91
CA GLU A 201 4.75 -15.64 -18.02
C GLU A 201 4.03 -14.29 -17.77
N GLY A 202 3.59 -14.06 -16.53
CA GLY A 202 2.94 -12.81 -16.13
C GLY A 202 3.87 -11.60 -16.30
N THR A 203 5.12 -11.70 -15.83
CA THR A 203 6.09 -10.60 -15.91
C THR A 203 6.59 -10.33 -17.31
N GLU A 204 6.69 -11.36 -18.19
CA GLU A 204 7.02 -11.17 -19.61
C GLU A 204 5.96 -10.33 -20.32
N ARG A 205 4.68 -10.65 -20.13
CA ARG A 205 3.56 -9.87 -20.70
C ARG A 205 3.55 -8.44 -20.18
N MET A 206 3.80 -8.23 -18.89
CA MET A 206 3.91 -6.90 -18.29
C MET A 206 5.08 -6.10 -18.88
N ALA A 207 6.27 -6.72 -18.97
CA ALA A 207 7.45 -6.08 -19.56
C ALA A 207 7.24 -5.71 -21.03
N GLU A 208 6.44 -6.48 -21.75
CA GLU A 208 6.04 -6.18 -23.13
C GLU A 208 5.02 -5.04 -23.16
N GLY A 209 4.06 -5.01 -22.25
CA GLY A 209 3.12 -3.91 -22.05
C GLY A 209 3.84 -2.59 -21.79
N PHE A 210 4.72 -2.54 -20.80
CA PHE A 210 5.52 -1.35 -20.47
C PHE A 210 6.42 -0.89 -21.63
N ARG A 211 7.06 -1.84 -22.35
CA ARG A 211 7.84 -1.50 -23.53
C ARG A 211 6.98 -0.88 -24.62
N ASN A 212 5.76 -1.36 -24.81
CA ASN A 212 4.83 -0.84 -25.81
C ASN A 212 4.28 0.53 -25.39
N GLU A 213 3.95 0.72 -24.12
CA GLU A 213 3.54 2.03 -23.58
C GLU A 213 4.67 3.05 -23.67
N GLY A 214 5.87 2.74 -23.17
CA GLY A 214 7.03 3.63 -23.28
C GLY A 214 7.42 3.96 -24.73
N ARG A 215 7.28 2.99 -25.65
CA ARG A 215 7.48 3.22 -27.09
C ARG A 215 6.38 4.14 -27.66
N SER A 216 5.14 4.01 -27.20
CA SER A 216 4.01 4.84 -27.60
C SER A 216 4.15 6.27 -27.10
N GLU A 217 4.50 6.42 -25.81
CA GLU A 217 4.77 7.72 -25.19
C GLU A 217 5.98 8.42 -25.81
N GLY A 218 7.08 7.69 -26.00
CA GLY A 218 8.27 8.22 -26.67
C GLY A 218 8.00 8.70 -28.10
N LYS A 219 7.19 7.95 -28.87
CA LYS A 219 6.75 8.40 -30.20
C LYS A 219 5.88 9.65 -30.16
N LEU A 220 5.01 9.78 -29.15
CA LEU A 220 4.14 10.92 -28.97
C LEU A 220 4.96 12.16 -28.61
N GLU A 221 5.92 12.02 -27.71
CA GLU A 221 6.79 13.10 -27.26
C GLU A 221 7.76 13.56 -28.36
N GLU A 222 8.38 12.62 -29.08
CA GLU A 222 9.19 12.90 -30.27
C GLU A 222 8.37 13.66 -31.32
N LYS A 223 7.13 13.23 -31.53
CA LYS A 223 6.24 13.89 -32.51
C LYS A 223 5.90 15.33 -32.10
N ARG A 224 5.61 15.54 -30.81
CA ARG A 224 5.35 16.88 -30.26
C ARG A 224 6.55 17.79 -30.39
N SER A 225 7.72 17.29 -30.00
CA SER A 225 8.98 18.05 -30.11
C SER A 225 9.31 18.44 -31.56
N THR A 226 9.22 17.49 -32.47
CA THR A 226 9.47 17.72 -33.90
C THR A 226 8.50 18.74 -34.48
N LEU A 227 7.21 18.63 -34.18
CA LEU A 227 6.19 19.58 -34.65
C LEU A 227 6.38 20.97 -34.06
N LYS A 228 6.74 21.06 -32.76
CA LYS A 228 7.07 22.33 -32.13
C LYS A 228 8.22 23.02 -32.87
N GLU A 229 9.32 22.32 -33.10
CA GLU A 229 10.48 22.83 -33.82
C GLU A 229 10.12 23.30 -35.26
N GLN A 230 9.36 22.48 -35.99
CA GLN A 230 8.91 22.84 -37.34
C GLN A 230 8.02 24.06 -37.36
N LEU A 231 7.13 24.22 -36.37
CA LEU A 231 6.28 25.40 -36.26
C LEU A 231 7.07 26.64 -35.87
N GLU A 232 8.04 26.53 -34.97
CA GLU A 232 8.94 27.62 -34.59
C GLU A 232 9.80 28.10 -35.78
N ILE A 233 10.30 27.17 -36.60
CA ILE A 233 11.03 27.52 -37.85
C ILE A 233 10.11 28.25 -38.82
N LYS A 234 8.85 27.86 -38.93
CA LYS A 234 7.92 28.38 -39.95
C LYS A 234 7.20 29.65 -39.51
N LEU A 235 6.78 29.76 -38.27
CA LEU A 235 5.96 30.83 -37.74
C LEU A 235 6.73 31.81 -36.84
N GLY A 236 7.96 31.48 -36.46
CA GLY A 236 8.70 32.15 -35.39
C GLY A 236 8.32 31.61 -34.00
N THR A 237 8.55 32.44 -32.98
CA THR A 237 8.19 32.05 -31.58
C THR A 237 6.70 31.80 -31.48
N ILE A 238 6.34 30.60 -31.04
CA ILE A 238 4.95 30.20 -30.82
C ILE A 238 4.44 30.66 -29.44
N SER A 239 3.14 30.89 -29.32
CA SER A 239 2.52 31.31 -28.07
C SER A 239 2.45 30.19 -27.06
N ASN A 240 2.46 30.54 -25.75
CA ASN A 240 2.28 29.59 -24.64
C ASN A 240 0.98 28.80 -24.77
N ASN A 241 -0.07 29.40 -25.33
CA ASN A 241 -1.34 28.72 -25.57
C ASN A 241 -1.17 27.62 -26.62
N LEU A 242 -0.51 27.88 -27.74
CA LEU A 242 -0.26 26.88 -28.77
C LEU A 242 0.63 25.74 -28.23
N GLU A 243 1.65 26.06 -27.45
CA GLU A 243 2.52 25.07 -26.83
C GLU A 243 1.73 24.13 -25.90
N LEU A 244 0.82 24.69 -25.09
CA LEU A 244 -0.07 23.89 -24.20
C LEU A 244 -1.00 22.99 -25.02
N GLN A 245 -1.58 23.50 -26.11
CA GLN A 245 -2.47 22.71 -26.97
C GLN A 245 -1.72 21.57 -27.70
N LEU A 246 -0.49 21.81 -28.17
CA LEU A 246 0.36 20.77 -28.74
C LEU A 246 0.70 19.68 -27.72
N THR A 247 0.97 20.07 -26.46
CA THR A 247 1.24 19.13 -25.36
C THR A 247 0.03 18.23 -25.05
N ASN A 248 -1.19 18.76 -25.20
CA ASN A 248 -2.42 18.00 -24.91
C ASN A 248 -2.98 17.29 -26.16
N ALA A 249 -2.43 17.51 -27.34
CA ALA A 249 -2.93 16.94 -28.58
C ALA A 249 -2.68 15.42 -28.66
N THR A 250 -3.66 14.68 -29.18
CA THR A 250 -3.55 13.24 -29.43
C THR A 250 -2.63 12.96 -30.62
N LEU A 251 -2.04 11.74 -30.65
CA LEU A 251 -1.18 11.33 -31.76
C LEU A 251 -1.86 11.46 -33.12
N GLU A 252 -3.17 11.19 -33.20
CA GLU A 252 -3.95 11.34 -34.42
C GLU A 252 -3.98 12.78 -34.91
N LYS A 253 -4.30 13.73 -34.03
CA LYS A 253 -4.30 15.18 -34.34
C LYS A 253 -2.90 15.68 -34.75
N LEU A 254 -1.86 15.23 -34.07
CA LEU A 254 -0.48 15.53 -34.43
C LEU A 254 -0.08 14.99 -35.80
N ASN A 255 -0.57 13.78 -36.15
CA ASN A 255 -0.35 13.22 -37.49
C ASN A 255 -1.08 14.03 -38.59
N ILE A 256 -2.30 14.49 -38.30
CA ILE A 256 -3.02 15.38 -39.25
C ILE A 256 -2.28 16.69 -39.39
N LEU A 257 -1.79 17.28 -38.30
CA LEU A 257 -0.99 18.50 -38.33
C LEU A 257 0.29 18.33 -39.14
N THR A 258 1.00 17.20 -38.97
CA THR A 258 2.20 16.89 -39.76
C THR A 258 1.93 16.90 -41.27
N ARG A 259 0.82 16.27 -41.70
CA ARG A 259 0.45 16.20 -43.11
C ARG A 259 0.11 17.58 -43.69
N ASN A 260 -0.35 18.48 -42.85
CA ASN A 260 -0.75 19.82 -43.22
C ASN A 260 0.30 20.89 -42.94
N ILE A 261 1.48 20.52 -42.44
CA ILE A 261 2.50 21.47 -41.97
C ILE A 261 2.87 22.54 -43.03
N PHE A 262 2.89 22.15 -44.32
CA PHE A 262 3.21 23.08 -45.41
C PHE A 262 2.08 24.11 -45.66
N ASN A 263 0.85 23.81 -45.32
CA ASN A 263 -0.32 24.68 -45.51
C ASN A 263 -0.56 25.62 -44.31
N ILE A 264 0.13 25.45 -43.21
CA ILE A 264 0.04 26.30 -42.01
C ILE A 264 0.68 27.65 -42.31
N THR A 265 -0.02 28.75 -42.07
CA THR A 265 0.47 30.11 -42.24
C THR A 265 0.47 30.93 -40.96
N ASN A 266 -0.29 30.53 -39.96
CA ASN A 266 -0.41 31.18 -38.66
C ASN A 266 -0.83 30.16 -37.59
N GLU A 267 -0.83 30.57 -36.31
CA GLU A 267 -1.20 29.70 -35.18
C GLU A 267 -2.68 29.25 -35.20
N GLU A 268 -3.58 30.09 -35.75
CA GLU A 268 -5.00 29.74 -35.83
C GLU A 268 -5.23 28.50 -36.73
N ASP A 269 -4.43 28.35 -37.78
CA ASP A 269 -4.49 27.20 -38.68
C ASP A 269 -4.12 25.92 -37.93
N VAL A 270 -3.12 26.01 -37.03
CA VAL A 270 -2.73 24.88 -36.15
C VAL A 270 -3.86 24.53 -35.17
N LEU A 271 -4.39 25.55 -34.49
CA LEU A 271 -5.44 25.37 -33.49
C LEU A 271 -6.72 24.75 -34.07
N LYS A 272 -7.07 25.04 -35.32
CA LYS A 272 -8.20 24.41 -36.04
C LYS A 272 -8.02 22.90 -36.23
N ILE A 273 -6.78 22.44 -36.31
CA ILE A 273 -6.44 21.02 -36.52
C ILE A 273 -6.40 20.25 -35.19
N ILE A 274 -5.88 20.89 -34.13
CA ILE A 274 -5.61 20.21 -32.89
C ILE A 274 -6.70 20.38 -31.80
N ASN A 275 -7.66 21.30 -31.97
CA ASN A 275 -8.87 21.43 -31.17
C ASN A 275 -10.02 20.58 -31.75
#